data_9a2443faa1fc5906c66c19f04a8583c4
#
_entry.id   9a2443faa1fc5906c66c19f04a8583c4
#
_cell.length_a   1.000
_cell.length_b   1.000
_cell.length_c   1.000
_cell.angle_alpha   90.00
_cell.angle_beta   90.00
_cell.angle_gamma   90.00
#
_symmetry.space_group_name_H-M   'P 1'
#
loop_
_entity.id
_entity.type
_entity.pdbx_description
1 polymer ?
#
loop_
_entity_poly.entity_id
_entity_poly.type
_entity_poly.pdbx_seq_one_letter_code
_entity_poly.pdbx_strand_id
1 'polypeptide(L)'
;MEVLAACHVHSVWSYDGSWPLEALSEKFRDRGCRVLMMTEHDRGFTAQRLLEYRESCARASSDEILLVPGIEYSDAANRVHVLVWGPVPFLGEALPTTDMLERVEAAGGIAVLAHPSRKEVWKSFDPAWAPRLLGIELWNRKYDGWAPSRTASSLLKDTGAIPFVGLDFHTQRQSFPLTMMLEMEGAISEEKVVDCLRSYRCQPRAFGNPLIGRKVELASPVLTLAENGRRALARIARDAKKSLRRRAPAKNS
;
A
#
# COMPACT_ATOMS: atom_id res chain seq x y z
N MET A 1 22.71 -6.80 -0.58
CA MET A 1 22.57 -5.58 0.27
C MET A 1 21.14 -5.42 0.73
N GLU A 2 20.93 -4.88 1.94
CA GLU A 2 19.60 -4.49 2.40
C GLU A 2 19.19 -3.17 1.78
N VAL A 3 17.99 -3.12 1.21
CA VAL A 3 17.39 -1.95 0.56
C VAL A 3 16.03 -1.67 1.19
N LEU A 4 15.79 -0.45 1.64
CA LEU A 4 14.49 -0.05 2.16
C LEU A 4 13.59 0.43 1.03
N ALA A 5 12.37 -0.12 0.97
CA ALA A 5 11.32 0.28 0.05
C ALA A 5 10.13 0.86 0.81
N ALA A 6 9.67 2.05 0.43
CA ALA A 6 8.36 2.54 0.83
C ALA A 6 7.32 2.06 -0.21
N CYS A 7 6.18 1.58 0.26
CA CYS A 7 5.20 0.94 -0.59
C CYS A 7 3.82 1.58 -0.45
N HIS A 8 2.99 1.44 -1.49
CA HIS A 8 1.65 1.97 -1.57
C HIS A 8 1.64 3.51 -1.46
N VAL A 9 2.11 4.13 -2.50
CA VAL A 9 2.29 5.58 -2.57
C VAL A 9 1.62 6.14 -3.83
N HIS A 10 0.83 7.18 -3.64
CA HIS A 10 0.12 7.90 -4.69
C HIS A 10 0.74 9.28 -4.93
N SER A 11 0.73 9.71 -6.18
CA SER A 11 1.20 11.03 -6.60
C SER A 11 0.07 11.83 -7.24
N VAL A 12 0.41 12.95 -7.87
CA VAL A 12 -0.52 13.75 -8.67
C VAL A 12 -1.06 13.01 -9.91
N TRP A 13 -0.58 11.81 -10.21
CA TRP A 13 -1.13 10.94 -11.24
C TRP A 13 -2.45 10.28 -10.81
N SER A 14 -2.68 10.14 -9.50
CA SER A 14 -3.97 9.77 -8.92
C SER A 14 -4.85 11.00 -8.73
N TYR A 15 -6.15 10.85 -8.87
CA TYR A 15 -7.13 11.94 -8.73
C TYR A 15 -7.18 12.57 -7.32
N ASP A 16 -6.67 11.90 -6.30
CA ASP A 16 -6.67 12.31 -4.89
C ASP A 16 -5.25 12.41 -4.28
N GLY A 17 -4.22 12.16 -5.08
CA GLY A 17 -2.83 12.39 -4.71
C GLY A 17 -2.44 13.87 -4.87
N SER A 18 -1.53 14.37 -4.05
CA SER A 18 -1.18 15.80 -4.00
C SER A 18 0.30 16.10 -4.21
N TRP A 19 1.15 15.09 -4.30
CA TRP A 19 2.59 15.25 -4.39
C TRP A 19 3.11 14.88 -5.79
N PRO A 20 3.95 15.73 -6.43
CA PRO A 20 4.65 15.35 -7.65
C PRO A 20 5.68 14.25 -7.37
N LEU A 21 6.02 13.47 -8.40
CA LEU A 21 6.94 12.32 -8.28
C LEU A 21 8.32 12.73 -7.76
N GLU A 22 8.84 13.86 -8.20
CA GLU A 22 10.15 14.40 -7.79
C GLU A 22 10.17 14.70 -6.29
N ALA A 23 9.13 15.34 -5.76
CA ALA A 23 9.02 15.65 -4.34
C ALA A 23 8.85 14.38 -3.47
N LEU A 24 8.18 13.34 -4.00
CA LEU A 24 8.11 12.03 -3.35
C LEU A 24 9.47 11.34 -3.36
N SER A 25 10.18 11.37 -4.50
CA SER A 25 11.54 10.86 -4.65
C SER A 25 12.47 11.44 -3.57
N GLU A 26 12.58 12.76 -3.48
CA GLU A 26 13.38 13.46 -2.48
C GLU A 26 12.97 13.07 -1.06
N LYS A 27 11.67 13.15 -0.76
CA LYS A 27 11.14 12.87 0.56
C LYS A 27 11.48 11.47 1.08
N PHE A 28 11.33 10.45 0.23
CA PHE A 28 11.57 9.07 0.65
C PHE A 28 13.04 8.69 0.61
N ARG A 29 13.83 9.28 -0.29
CA ARG A 29 15.30 9.23 -0.25
C ARG A 29 15.85 9.77 1.08
N ASP A 30 15.38 10.93 1.51
CA ASP A 30 15.81 11.58 2.78
C ASP A 30 15.42 10.74 4.02
N ARG A 31 14.55 9.76 3.85
CA ARG A 31 14.17 8.76 4.87
C ARG A 31 14.95 7.45 4.76
N GLY A 32 15.94 7.40 3.90
CA GLY A 32 16.76 6.23 3.68
C GLY A 32 16.15 5.16 2.77
N CYS A 33 15.02 5.45 2.11
CA CYS A 33 14.48 4.54 1.11
C CYS A 33 15.29 4.65 -0.19
N ARG A 34 15.56 3.50 -0.80
CA ARG A 34 16.19 3.38 -2.12
C ARG A 34 15.23 2.88 -3.18
N VAL A 35 14.05 2.46 -2.78
CA VAL A 35 12.97 2.05 -3.66
C VAL A 35 11.67 2.71 -3.18
N LEU A 36 10.90 3.25 -4.12
CA LEU A 36 9.57 3.77 -3.89
C LEU A 36 8.59 3.03 -4.81
N MET A 37 7.79 2.15 -4.23
CA MET A 37 6.79 1.36 -4.95
C MET A 37 5.50 2.16 -5.07
N MET A 38 5.34 2.80 -6.21
CA MET A 38 4.19 3.63 -6.55
C MET A 38 2.96 2.78 -6.87
N THR A 39 1.76 3.33 -6.65
CA THR A 39 0.48 2.62 -6.90
C THR A 39 -0.62 3.63 -7.20
N GLU A 40 -0.60 4.20 -8.39
CA GLU A 40 -1.64 5.13 -8.78
C GLU A 40 -2.99 4.42 -8.94
N HIS A 41 -4.09 5.11 -8.66
CA HIS A 41 -5.41 4.55 -8.90
C HIS A 41 -5.63 4.27 -10.39
N ASP A 42 -6.31 3.15 -10.70
CA ASP A 42 -6.68 2.75 -12.07
C ASP A 42 -7.60 3.78 -12.76
N ARG A 43 -8.41 4.49 -11.98
CA ARG A 43 -9.37 5.45 -12.47
C ARG A 43 -8.73 6.61 -13.23
N GLY A 44 -9.15 6.77 -14.47
CA GLY A 44 -8.64 7.81 -15.39
C GLY A 44 -7.32 7.44 -16.04
N PHE A 45 -6.84 6.20 -15.89
CA PHE A 45 -5.75 5.68 -16.69
C PHE A 45 -6.23 5.12 -18.02
N THR A 46 -5.33 5.09 -18.97
CA THR A 46 -5.42 4.40 -20.27
C THR A 46 -4.08 3.71 -20.53
N ALA A 47 -4.00 2.88 -21.54
CA ALA A 47 -2.71 2.29 -21.94
C ALA A 47 -1.65 3.36 -22.22
N GLN A 48 -2.02 4.43 -22.93
CA GLN A 48 -1.12 5.56 -23.23
C GLN A 48 -0.69 6.29 -21.95
N ARG A 49 -1.62 6.59 -21.05
CA ARG A 49 -1.33 7.28 -19.79
C ARG A 49 -0.42 6.44 -18.89
N LEU A 50 -0.54 5.11 -18.91
CA LEU A 50 0.37 4.23 -18.17
C LEU A 50 1.81 4.33 -18.70
N LEU A 51 2.01 4.42 -20.02
CA LEU A 51 3.34 4.62 -20.62
C LEU A 51 3.96 5.96 -20.18
N GLU A 52 3.21 7.04 -20.29
CA GLU A 52 3.64 8.39 -19.85
C GLU A 52 3.98 8.42 -18.35
N TYR A 53 3.20 7.74 -17.52
CA TYR A 53 3.45 7.59 -16.10
C TYR A 53 4.74 6.82 -15.81
N ARG A 54 4.97 5.68 -16.49
CA ARG A 54 6.21 4.91 -16.37
C ARG A 54 7.45 5.75 -16.74
N GLU A 55 7.38 6.49 -17.82
CA GLU A 55 8.44 7.43 -18.22
C GLU A 55 8.67 8.53 -17.18
N SER A 56 7.59 9.03 -16.56
CA SER A 56 7.68 10.05 -15.50
C SER A 56 8.31 9.48 -14.23
N CYS A 57 8.00 8.25 -13.85
CA CYS A 57 8.69 7.55 -12.75
C CYS A 57 10.18 7.38 -13.06
N ALA A 58 10.52 6.99 -14.30
CA ALA A 58 11.92 6.85 -14.70
C ALA A 58 12.69 8.19 -14.61
N ARG A 59 12.08 9.30 -15.04
CA ARG A 59 12.69 10.64 -14.92
C ARG A 59 12.84 11.12 -13.47
N ALA A 60 11.90 10.78 -12.59
CA ALA A 60 11.95 11.13 -11.16
C ALA A 60 12.85 10.20 -10.33
N SER A 61 13.32 9.12 -10.90
CA SER A 61 14.32 8.22 -10.31
C SER A 61 15.73 8.79 -10.41
N SER A 62 16.62 8.32 -9.54
CA SER A 62 18.05 8.65 -9.53
C SER A 62 18.89 7.46 -9.09
N ASP A 63 20.21 7.61 -9.04
CA ASP A 63 21.11 6.58 -8.50
C ASP A 63 20.87 6.30 -7.01
N GLU A 64 20.20 7.23 -6.30
CA GLU A 64 19.90 7.12 -4.88
C GLU A 64 18.54 6.50 -4.59
N ILE A 65 17.54 6.63 -5.50
CA ILE A 65 16.21 6.09 -5.31
C ILE A 65 15.54 5.74 -6.66
N LEU A 66 15.00 4.53 -6.74
CA LEU A 66 14.20 4.05 -7.86
C LEU A 66 12.71 4.18 -7.55
N LEU A 67 11.94 4.82 -8.43
CA LEU A 67 10.49 4.79 -8.44
C LEU A 67 10.02 3.62 -9.31
N VAL A 68 9.38 2.63 -8.69
CA VAL A 68 8.80 1.46 -9.37
C VAL A 68 7.34 1.77 -9.67
N PRO A 69 6.96 1.96 -10.95
CA PRO A 69 5.58 2.28 -11.32
C PRO A 69 4.65 1.10 -11.09
N GLY A 70 3.51 1.35 -10.48
CA GLY A 70 2.46 0.37 -10.26
C GLY A 70 1.08 1.01 -10.26
N ILE A 71 0.05 0.18 -10.28
CA ILE A 71 -1.36 0.60 -10.28
C ILE A 71 -2.08 -0.09 -9.11
N GLU A 72 -2.88 0.67 -8.38
CA GLU A 72 -3.89 0.16 -7.47
C GLU A 72 -5.19 0.01 -8.24
N TYR A 73 -5.49 -1.23 -8.64
CA TYR A 73 -6.76 -1.56 -9.28
C TYR A 73 -7.87 -1.74 -8.26
N SER A 74 -9.07 -1.34 -8.62
CA SER A 74 -10.27 -1.51 -7.80
C SER A 74 -11.35 -2.31 -8.52
N ASP A 75 -12.12 -3.12 -7.77
CA ASP A 75 -13.34 -3.74 -8.28
C ASP A 75 -14.43 -2.69 -8.56
N ALA A 76 -15.46 -3.07 -9.33
CA ALA A 76 -16.58 -2.18 -9.68
C ALA A 76 -17.31 -1.58 -8.47
N ALA A 77 -17.32 -2.27 -7.33
CA ALA A 77 -17.90 -1.79 -6.08
C ALA A 77 -16.94 -0.90 -5.28
N ASN A 78 -15.71 -0.70 -5.75
CA ASN A 78 -14.64 -0.01 -5.04
C ASN A 78 -14.47 -0.55 -3.60
N ARG A 79 -14.49 -1.88 -3.46
CA ARG A 79 -14.30 -2.58 -2.19
C ARG A 79 -12.95 -3.23 -2.11
N VAL A 80 -12.64 -4.10 -3.06
CA VAL A 80 -11.37 -4.81 -3.16
C VAL A 80 -10.39 -3.97 -3.93
N HIS A 81 -9.21 -3.75 -3.36
CA HIS A 81 -8.11 -3.08 -4.04
C HIS A 81 -6.91 -4.02 -4.12
N VAL A 82 -6.25 -4.01 -5.27
CA VAL A 82 -5.07 -4.83 -5.54
C VAL A 82 -3.96 -3.95 -6.08
N LEU A 83 -2.82 -3.98 -5.41
CA LEU A 83 -1.59 -3.30 -5.86
C LEU A 83 -0.89 -4.20 -6.86
N VAL A 84 -0.54 -3.65 -8.01
CA VAL A 84 0.06 -4.42 -9.13
C VAL A 84 1.33 -3.74 -9.61
N TRP A 85 2.41 -4.53 -9.74
CA TRP A 85 3.69 -4.11 -10.30
C TRP A 85 4.21 -5.12 -11.31
N GLY A 86 5.22 -4.70 -12.09
CA GLY A 86 5.87 -5.51 -13.11
C GLY A 86 5.40 -5.18 -14.53
N PRO A 87 5.67 -6.06 -15.52
CA PRO A 87 5.43 -5.80 -16.94
C PRO A 87 3.95 -5.92 -17.34
N VAL A 88 3.05 -5.45 -16.48
CA VAL A 88 1.60 -5.56 -16.67
C VAL A 88 1.11 -4.38 -17.51
N PRO A 89 0.40 -4.62 -18.63
CA PRO A 89 -0.26 -3.56 -19.39
C PRO A 89 -1.41 -2.98 -18.56
N PHE A 90 -1.96 -1.83 -18.95
CA PHE A 90 -3.17 -1.33 -18.33
C PHE A 90 -4.33 -2.31 -18.55
N LEU A 91 -4.90 -2.81 -17.46
CA LEU A 91 -5.93 -3.86 -17.52
C LEU A 91 -7.35 -3.33 -17.74
N GLY A 92 -7.56 -2.02 -17.57
CA GLY A 92 -8.89 -1.39 -17.53
C GLY A 92 -9.35 -1.08 -16.11
N GLU A 93 -10.43 -0.33 -15.99
CA GLU A 93 -11.04 0.03 -14.70
C GLU A 93 -12.12 -0.98 -14.28
N ALA A 94 -12.36 -1.08 -12.98
CA ALA A 94 -13.52 -1.77 -12.40
C ALA A 94 -13.65 -3.26 -12.76
N LEU A 95 -12.53 -3.95 -12.96
CA LEU A 95 -12.51 -5.38 -13.28
C LEU A 95 -12.94 -6.24 -12.08
N PRO A 96 -13.59 -7.40 -12.31
CA PRO A 96 -13.72 -8.42 -11.30
C PRO A 96 -12.36 -8.83 -10.76
N THR A 97 -12.23 -8.99 -9.44
CA THR A 97 -10.93 -9.27 -8.80
C THR A 97 -10.27 -10.54 -9.35
N THR A 98 -11.02 -11.59 -9.61
CA THR A 98 -10.51 -12.84 -10.19
C THR A 98 -9.90 -12.60 -11.57
N ASP A 99 -10.63 -11.94 -12.47
CA ASP A 99 -10.15 -11.63 -13.83
C ASP A 99 -8.90 -10.76 -13.80
N MET A 100 -8.85 -9.79 -12.89
CA MET A 100 -7.69 -8.93 -12.67
C MET A 100 -6.47 -9.76 -12.28
N LEU A 101 -6.59 -10.62 -11.26
CA LEU A 101 -5.50 -11.45 -10.76
C LEU A 101 -4.99 -12.42 -11.84
N GLU A 102 -5.88 -13.02 -12.65
CA GLU A 102 -5.51 -13.89 -13.77
C GLU A 102 -4.71 -13.14 -14.84
N ARG A 103 -5.12 -11.92 -15.18
CA ARG A 103 -4.39 -11.08 -16.14
C ARG A 103 -3.04 -10.62 -15.62
N VAL A 104 -2.93 -10.28 -14.33
CA VAL A 104 -1.65 -9.92 -13.70
C VAL A 104 -0.69 -11.09 -13.75
N GLU A 105 -1.13 -12.29 -13.38
CA GLU A 105 -0.34 -13.52 -13.42
C GLU A 105 0.13 -13.84 -14.85
N ALA A 106 -0.79 -13.81 -15.82
CA ALA A 106 -0.50 -14.06 -17.24
C ALA A 106 0.51 -13.06 -17.83
N ALA A 107 0.49 -11.81 -17.37
CA ALA A 107 1.45 -10.78 -17.78
C ALA A 107 2.79 -10.86 -17.05
N GLY A 108 2.95 -11.81 -16.11
CA GLY A 108 4.15 -11.90 -15.29
C GLY A 108 4.28 -10.75 -14.28
N GLY A 109 3.19 -10.17 -13.81
CA GLY A 109 3.16 -9.19 -12.74
C GLY A 109 3.11 -9.80 -11.35
N ILE A 110 3.11 -8.96 -10.33
CA ILE A 110 2.85 -9.32 -8.95
C ILE A 110 1.64 -8.57 -8.41
N ALA A 111 0.85 -9.23 -7.58
CA ALA A 111 -0.37 -8.70 -6.99
C ALA A 111 -0.32 -8.75 -5.46
N VAL A 112 -0.68 -7.65 -4.79
CA VAL A 112 -0.79 -7.56 -3.33
C VAL A 112 -2.18 -7.06 -2.96
N LEU A 113 -2.90 -7.79 -2.09
CA LEU A 113 -4.18 -7.34 -1.57
C LEU A 113 -3.98 -6.15 -0.64
N ALA A 114 -4.53 -4.99 -1.03
CA ALA A 114 -4.40 -3.76 -0.26
C ALA A 114 -5.41 -3.73 0.91
N HIS A 115 -4.99 -3.15 2.04
CA HIS A 115 -5.81 -2.77 3.21
C HIS A 115 -7.09 -3.61 3.42
N PRO A 116 -7.01 -4.92 3.68
CA PRO A 116 -8.18 -5.80 3.80
C PRO A 116 -9.15 -5.41 4.93
N SER A 117 -8.72 -4.54 5.86
CA SER A 117 -9.57 -3.95 6.90
C SER A 117 -10.55 -2.89 6.37
N ARG A 118 -10.22 -2.27 5.20
CA ARG A 118 -11.08 -1.28 4.55
C ARG A 118 -12.38 -1.93 4.08
N LYS A 119 -13.53 -1.32 4.42
CA LYS A 119 -14.87 -1.84 4.07
C LYS A 119 -15.05 -3.33 4.39
N GLU A 120 -14.29 -3.85 5.35
CA GLU A 120 -14.31 -5.25 5.79
C GLU A 120 -14.09 -6.26 4.65
N VAL A 121 -13.20 -5.95 3.70
CA VAL A 121 -12.86 -6.80 2.53
C VAL A 121 -12.52 -8.23 2.95
N TRP A 122 -11.87 -8.39 4.10
CA TRP A 122 -11.53 -9.70 4.66
C TRP A 122 -12.74 -10.66 4.83
N LYS A 123 -13.95 -10.12 5.00
CA LYS A 123 -15.19 -10.94 5.09
C LYS A 123 -15.66 -11.48 3.74
N SER A 124 -15.25 -10.84 2.65
CA SER A 124 -15.60 -11.23 1.28
C SER A 124 -14.38 -11.73 0.50
N PHE A 125 -13.31 -12.09 1.21
CA PHE A 125 -12.13 -12.67 0.59
C PHE A 125 -12.49 -14.03 -0.03
N ASP A 126 -12.19 -14.17 -1.33
CA ASP A 126 -12.37 -15.44 -2.02
C ASP A 126 -11.06 -16.25 -1.92
N PRO A 127 -11.09 -17.47 -1.34
CA PRO A 127 -9.90 -18.33 -1.28
C PRO A 127 -9.26 -18.63 -2.64
N ALA A 128 -10.01 -18.54 -3.74
CA ALA A 128 -9.49 -18.69 -5.09
C ALA A 128 -8.49 -17.61 -5.49
N TRP A 129 -8.45 -16.47 -4.81
CA TRP A 129 -7.46 -15.42 -5.04
C TRP A 129 -6.09 -15.76 -4.46
N ALA A 130 -6.05 -16.55 -3.38
CA ALA A 130 -4.83 -16.81 -2.62
C ALA A 130 -3.64 -17.28 -3.46
N PRO A 131 -3.77 -18.22 -4.41
CA PRO A 131 -2.62 -18.68 -5.22
C PRO A 131 -2.01 -17.59 -6.13
N ARG A 132 -2.78 -16.54 -6.45
CA ARG A 132 -2.37 -15.44 -7.35
C ARG A 132 -1.91 -14.19 -6.61
N LEU A 133 -2.09 -14.14 -5.29
CA LEU A 133 -1.64 -13.05 -4.45
C LEU A 133 -0.23 -13.35 -3.95
N LEU A 134 0.73 -12.52 -4.34
CA LEU A 134 2.06 -12.56 -3.74
C LEU A 134 2.01 -12.17 -2.27
N GLY A 135 1.22 -11.14 -1.94
CA GLY A 135 1.20 -10.59 -0.59
C GLY A 135 -0.15 -10.02 -0.17
N ILE A 136 -0.26 -9.73 1.12
CA ILE A 136 -1.40 -9.05 1.73
C ILE A 136 -0.86 -7.95 2.64
N GLU A 137 -1.42 -6.75 2.55
CA GLU A 137 -1.06 -5.67 3.48
C GLU A 137 -1.45 -6.03 4.91
N LEU A 138 -0.45 -6.41 5.70
CA LEU A 138 -0.56 -6.64 7.13
C LEU A 138 -0.83 -5.34 7.89
N TRP A 139 -0.24 -4.26 7.41
CA TRP A 139 -0.39 -2.93 8.00
C TRP A 139 -0.45 -1.88 6.91
N ASN A 140 -1.62 -1.24 6.80
CA ASN A 140 -1.82 -0.06 5.97
C ASN A 140 -1.97 1.18 6.87
N ARG A 141 -1.09 2.17 6.69
CA ARG A 141 -1.06 3.35 7.55
C ARG A 141 -2.36 4.15 7.56
N LYS A 142 -3.04 4.25 6.43
CA LYS A 142 -4.28 5.05 6.28
C LYS A 142 -5.47 4.40 6.98
N TYR A 143 -5.62 3.07 6.90
CA TYR A 143 -6.78 2.35 7.41
C TYR A 143 -6.56 1.71 8.78
N ASP A 144 -5.38 1.14 9.02
CA ASP A 144 -5.08 0.45 10.27
C ASP A 144 -4.55 1.39 11.38
N GLY A 145 -4.03 2.55 10.99
CA GLY A 145 -3.53 3.55 11.92
C GLY A 145 -2.13 3.20 12.45
N TRP A 146 -1.97 3.08 13.77
CA TRP A 146 -0.68 2.91 14.44
C TRP A 146 -0.34 1.45 14.80
N ALA A 147 -1.14 0.50 14.36
CA ALA A 147 -0.91 -0.91 14.63
C ALA A 147 -1.31 -1.78 13.44
N PRO A 148 -0.68 -2.95 13.23
CA PRO A 148 -1.05 -3.90 12.21
C PRO A 148 -2.50 -4.40 12.33
N SER A 149 -3.05 -4.82 11.21
CA SER A 149 -4.40 -5.37 11.13
C SER A 149 -4.44 -6.81 11.64
N ARG A 150 -5.32 -7.09 12.62
CA ARG A 150 -5.57 -8.46 13.09
C ARG A 150 -6.24 -9.31 12.01
N THR A 151 -7.11 -8.71 11.21
CA THR A 151 -7.82 -9.40 10.13
C THR A 151 -6.89 -9.76 8.98
N ALA A 152 -5.98 -8.88 8.60
CA ALA A 152 -4.93 -9.18 7.63
C ALA A 152 -4.02 -10.32 8.11
N SER A 153 -3.71 -10.35 9.40
CA SER A 153 -2.93 -11.45 9.98
C SER A 153 -3.60 -12.82 9.90
N SER A 154 -4.91 -12.86 10.05
CA SER A 154 -5.67 -14.10 9.85
C SER A 154 -5.57 -14.55 8.40
N LEU A 155 -5.87 -13.65 7.44
CA LEU A 155 -5.74 -13.97 6.02
C LEU A 155 -4.34 -14.46 5.62
N LEU A 156 -3.29 -13.85 6.16
CA LEU A 156 -1.90 -14.27 5.89
C LEU A 156 -1.63 -15.70 6.35
N LYS A 157 -2.19 -16.12 7.49
CA LYS A 157 -2.05 -17.51 7.98
C LYS A 157 -2.76 -18.50 7.08
N ASP A 158 -3.91 -18.12 6.54
CA ASP A 158 -4.77 -18.98 5.73
C ASP A 158 -4.29 -19.08 4.27
N THR A 159 -3.57 -18.07 3.77
CA THR A 159 -3.18 -17.97 2.35
C THR A 159 -1.73 -18.32 2.08
N GLY A 160 -0.84 -18.20 3.07
CA GLY A 160 0.61 -18.31 2.86
C GLY A 160 1.23 -17.14 2.07
N ALA A 161 0.46 -16.09 1.78
CA ALA A 161 0.96 -14.88 1.13
C ALA A 161 1.99 -14.15 2.02
N ILE A 162 2.89 -13.37 1.41
CA ILE A 162 3.85 -12.59 2.19
C ILE A 162 3.16 -11.42 2.90
N PRO A 163 3.57 -11.10 4.13
CA PRO A 163 3.10 -9.91 4.80
C PRO A 163 3.70 -8.66 4.15
N PHE A 164 2.86 -7.73 3.78
CA PHE A 164 3.24 -6.47 3.17
C PHE A 164 2.90 -5.29 4.09
N VAL A 165 3.59 -4.16 3.92
CA VAL A 165 3.22 -2.91 4.61
C VAL A 165 3.09 -1.79 3.60
N GLY A 166 2.04 -0.99 3.75
CA GLY A 166 1.73 0.11 2.88
C GLY A 166 1.45 1.42 3.63
N LEU A 167 1.79 2.53 3.01
CA LEU A 167 1.52 3.85 3.55
C LEU A 167 0.13 4.35 3.12
N ASP A 168 -0.32 3.95 1.93
CA ASP A 168 -1.46 4.53 1.23
C ASP A 168 -1.33 6.07 1.24
N PHE A 169 -0.11 6.50 0.81
CA PHE A 169 0.34 7.86 0.96
C PHE A 169 -0.30 8.77 -0.09
N HIS A 170 -1.11 9.71 0.35
CA HIS A 170 -1.70 10.78 -0.46
C HIS A 170 -1.27 12.14 0.05
N THR A 171 -1.03 12.25 1.35
CA THR A 171 -0.65 13.49 2.03
C THR A 171 0.35 13.20 3.16
N GLN A 172 0.94 14.26 3.70
CA GLN A 172 1.88 14.18 4.82
C GLN A 172 1.35 13.40 6.04
N ARG A 173 0.02 13.28 6.20
CA ARG A 173 -0.59 12.58 7.34
C ARG A 173 -0.33 11.06 7.32
N GLN A 174 -0.12 10.46 6.15
CA GLN A 174 0.23 9.04 6.01
C GLN A 174 1.74 8.79 6.12
N SER A 175 2.54 9.85 6.30
CA SER A 175 3.99 9.72 6.51
C SER A 175 4.27 8.97 7.82
N PHE A 176 4.77 7.75 7.72
CA PHE A 176 4.97 6.85 8.86
C PHE A 176 6.16 5.92 8.58
N PRO A 177 6.92 5.48 9.59
CA PRO A 177 8.10 4.65 9.39
C PRO A 177 7.73 3.17 9.16
N LEU A 178 6.97 2.91 8.09
CA LEU A 178 6.68 1.58 7.54
C LEU A 178 7.47 1.42 6.25
N THR A 179 8.20 0.32 6.14
CA THR A 179 8.99 -0.03 4.95
C THR A 179 9.00 -1.54 4.74
N MET A 180 9.21 -1.96 3.50
CA MET A 180 9.70 -3.30 3.19
C MET A 180 11.22 -3.24 3.12
N MET A 181 11.92 -4.14 3.79
CA MET A 181 13.33 -4.39 3.57
C MET A 181 13.45 -5.46 2.48
N LEU A 182 14.24 -5.18 1.47
CA LEU A 182 14.51 -6.05 0.33
C LEU A 182 15.97 -6.51 0.36
N GLU A 183 16.22 -7.81 0.21
CA GLU A 183 17.55 -8.37 0.07
C GLU A 183 17.93 -8.44 -1.41
N MET A 184 18.66 -7.43 -1.89
CA MET A 184 18.99 -7.26 -3.30
C MET A 184 20.47 -7.49 -3.60
N GLU A 185 20.77 -7.85 -4.85
CA GLU A 185 22.12 -8.03 -5.37
C GLU A 185 22.38 -7.12 -6.57
N GLY A 186 23.52 -6.46 -6.58
CA GLY A 186 23.95 -5.57 -7.67
C GLY A 186 23.12 -4.29 -7.77
N ALA A 187 22.98 -3.75 -8.99
CA ALA A 187 22.22 -2.53 -9.24
C ALA A 187 20.72 -2.74 -9.01
N ILE A 188 20.04 -1.71 -8.48
CA ILE A 188 18.59 -1.73 -8.25
C ILE A 188 17.89 -1.45 -9.57
N SER A 189 16.91 -2.30 -9.94
CA SER A 189 16.03 -2.11 -11.09
C SER A 189 14.62 -2.62 -10.77
N GLU A 190 13.62 -2.19 -11.55
CA GLU A 190 12.22 -2.63 -11.39
C GLU A 190 12.12 -4.16 -11.42
N GLU A 191 12.73 -4.80 -12.41
CA GLU A 191 12.74 -6.26 -12.57
C GLU A 191 13.31 -6.95 -11.32
N LYS A 192 14.47 -6.50 -10.83
CA LYS A 192 15.10 -7.08 -9.63
C LYS A 192 14.28 -6.85 -8.35
N VAL A 193 13.56 -5.73 -8.23
CA VAL A 193 12.63 -5.50 -7.11
C VAL A 193 11.49 -6.52 -7.16
N VAL A 194 10.89 -6.72 -8.32
CA VAL A 194 9.82 -7.71 -8.52
C VAL A 194 10.32 -9.13 -8.24
N ASP A 195 11.49 -9.50 -8.72
CA ASP A 195 12.09 -10.82 -8.50
C ASP A 195 12.49 -11.05 -7.04
N CYS A 196 12.97 -10.02 -6.36
CA CYS A 196 13.26 -10.05 -4.93
C CYS A 196 11.99 -10.37 -4.11
N LEU A 197 10.89 -9.71 -4.44
CA LEU A 197 9.59 -9.95 -3.81
C LEU A 197 9.07 -11.36 -4.11
N ARG A 198 9.12 -11.82 -5.36
CA ARG A 198 8.74 -13.19 -5.76
C ARG A 198 9.56 -14.27 -5.07
N SER A 199 10.82 -13.98 -4.84
CA SER A 199 11.75 -14.91 -4.16
C SER A 199 11.62 -14.87 -2.63
N TYR A 200 10.62 -14.15 -2.08
CA TYR A 200 10.40 -14.00 -0.64
C TYR A 200 11.61 -13.40 0.10
N ARG A 201 12.51 -12.71 -0.60
CA ARG A 201 13.69 -12.04 -0.04
C ARG A 201 13.32 -10.63 0.45
N CYS A 202 12.27 -10.55 1.23
CA CYS A 202 11.75 -9.29 1.75
C CYS A 202 11.19 -9.45 3.15
N GLN A 203 11.17 -8.35 3.91
CA GLN A 203 10.68 -8.34 5.27
C GLN A 203 9.98 -7.01 5.59
N PRO A 204 8.74 -7.01 6.11
CA PRO A 204 8.09 -5.79 6.58
C PRO A 204 8.77 -5.26 7.84
N ARG A 205 9.00 -3.96 7.89
CA ARG A 205 9.60 -3.26 9.03
C ARG A 205 8.73 -2.07 9.48
N ALA A 206 8.75 -1.82 10.78
CA ALA A 206 8.20 -0.60 11.37
C ALA A 206 9.21 -0.02 12.34
N PHE A 207 9.43 1.31 12.28
CA PHE A 207 10.42 2.01 13.11
C PHE A 207 11.82 1.38 13.00
N GLY A 208 12.20 0.90 11.82
CA GLY A 208 13.47 0.22 11.56
C GLY A 208 13.56 -1.24 12.04
N ASN A 209 12.55 -1.74 12.78
CA ASN A 209 12.57 -3.10 13.32
C ASN A 209 11.69 -4.05 12.50
N PRO A 210 12.07 -5.34 12.35
CA PRO A 210 11.22 -6.34 11.76
C PRO A 210 9.86 -6.46 12.46
N LEU A 211 8.78 -6.52 11.68
CA LEU A 211 7.43 -6.72 12.22
C LEU A 211 7.13 -8.19 12.50
N ILE A 212 7.85 -9.10 11.84
CA ILE A 212 7.63 -10.54 11.94
C ILE A 212 8.96 -11.18 12.27
N GLY A 213 9.02 -11.87 13.41
CA GLY A 213 10.11 -12.73 13.78
C GLY A 213 9.94 -14.14 13.18
N ARG A 214 10.79 -15.11 13.60
CA ARG A 214 10.70 -16.53 13.18
C ARG A 214 9.35 -17.20 13.50
N LYS A 215 8.55 -16.62 14.39
CA LYS A 215 7.13 -16.94 14.59
C LYS A 215 6.35 -15.69 14.21
N VAL A 216 5.27 -15.86 13.45
CA VAL A 216 4.32 -14.79 13.09
C VAL A 216 3.64 -14.28 14.36
N GLU A 217 4.40 -13.62 15.21
CA GLU A 217 3.89 -12.93 16.40
C GLU A 217 3.74 -11.46 16.03
N LEU A 218 2.48 -11.11 15.87
CA LEU A 218 2.03 -9.78 15.60
C LEU A 218 2.48 -8.77 16.64
N ALA A 219 2.96 -7.68 16.10
CA ALA A 219 2.96 -6.32 16.65
C ALA A 219 2.84 -6.20 18.16
N SER A 220 3.83 -5.55 18.70
CA SER A 220 3.90 -5.06 20.07
C SER A 220 2.50 -4.76 20.65
N PRO A 221 2.12 -5.39 21.77
CA PRO A 221 0.89 -5.05 22.50
C PRO A 221 0.77 -3.54 22.76
N VAL A 222 1.90 -2.85 22.89
CA VAL A 222 2.02 -1.40 23.06
C VAL A 222 1.44 -0.64 21.86
N LEU A 223 1.75 -1.02 20.64
CA LEU A 223 1.20 -0.37 19.43
C LEU A 223 -0.32 -0.58 19.33
N THR A 224 -0.80 -1.77 19.67
CA THR A 224 -2.24 -2.06 19.70
C THR A 224 -2.95 -1.23 20.75
N LEU A 225 -2.37 -1.08 21.94
CA LEU A 225 -2.91 -0.27 23.02
C LEU A 225 -2.91 1.22 22.63
N ALA A 226 -1.83 1.71 22.04
CA ALA A 226 -1.72 3.08 21.55
C ALA A 226 -2.77 3.40 20.47
N GLU A 227 -2.99 2.49 19.52
CA GLU A 227 -4.01 2.65 18.48
C GLU A 227 -5.43 2.63 19.07
N ASN A 228 -5.72 1.73 19.99
CA ASN A 228 -7.01 1.68 20.67
C ASN A 228 -7.29 2.99 21.44
N GLY A 229 -6.29 3.51 22.15
CA GLY A 229 -6.37 4.81 22.83
C GLY A 229 -6.62 5.96 21.84
N ARG A 230 -5.86 6.01 20.74
CA ARG A 230 -6.05 7.00 19.67
C ARG A 230 -7.46 6.96 19.06
N ARG A 231 -7.99 5.75 18.78
CA ARG A 231 -9.35 5.56 18.24
C ARG A 231 -10.42 6.02 19.25
N ALA A 232 -10.23 5.72 20.52
CA ALA A 232 -11.14 6.17 21.58
C ALA A 232 -11.18 7.71 21.68
N LEU A 233 -10.02 8.36 21.73
CA LEU A 233 -9.91 9.82 21.73
C LEU A 233 -10.52 10.46 20.48
N ALA A 234 -10.27 9.89 19.29
CA ALA A 234 -10.85 10.38 18.05
C ALA A 234 -12.39 10.24 18.01
N ARG A 235 -12.95 9.23 18.68
CA ARG A 235 -14.40 9.07 18.85
C ARG A 235 -14.97 10.16 19.73
N ILE A 236 -14.39 10.36 20.90
CA ILE A 236 -14.79 11.42 21.84
C ILE A 236 -14.76 12.81 21.17
N ALA A 237 -13.67 13.12 20.44
CA ALA A 237 -13.54 14.39 19.74
C ALA A 237 -14.61 14.57 18.64
N ARG A 238 -14.95 13.50 17.91
CA ARG A 238 -16.04 13.54 16.90
C ARG A 238 -17.40 13.78 17.54
N ASP A 239 -17.69 13.09 18.63
CA ASP A 239 -18.96 13.21 19.34
C ASP A 239 -19.12 14.60 19.95
N ALA A 240 -18.05 15.16 20.53
CA ALA A 240 -18.01 16.53 21.02
C ALA A 240 -18.27 17.55 19.90
N LYS A 241 -17.60 17.39 18.74
CA LYS A 241 -17.80 18.26 17.57
C LYS A 241 -19.24 18.17 17.03
N LYS A 242 -19.83 16.99 17.02
CA LYS A 242 -21.24 16.78 16.59
C LYS A 242 -22.22 17.44 17.57
N SER A 243 -21.97 17.35 18.87
CA SER A 243 -22.76 18.04 19.90
C SER A 243 -22.69 19.55 19.77
N LEU A 244 -21.49 20.12 19.57
CA LEU A 244 -21.29 21.56 19.37
C LEU A 244 -22.02 22.06 18.11
N ARG A 245 -21.96 21.31 17.01
CA ARG A 245 -22.69 21.68 15.77
C ARG A 245 -24.21 21.66 15.92
N ARG A 246 -24.75 20.78 16.77
CA ARG A 246 -26.19 20.72 17.06
C ARG A 246 -26.66 21.87 17.98
N ARG A 247 -25.75 22.47 18.76
CA ARG A 247 -26.04 23.61 19.65
C ARG A 247 -25.80 24.97 19.02
N ALA A 248 -25.18 25.04 17.85
CA ALA A 248 -25.01 26.29 17.12
C ALA A 248 -26.39 26.76 16.62
N PRO A 249 -26.82 28.01 16.95
CA PRO A 249 -28.10 28.56 16.44
C PRO A 249 -28.07 28.59 14.91
N ALA A 250 -29.21 28.27 14.28
CA ALA A 250 -29.39 28.45 12.86
C ALA A 250 -29.06 29.90 12.50
N LYS A 251 -28.09 30.13 11.61
CA LYS A 251 -27.86 31.44 11.06
C LYS A 251 -29.13 31.82 10.30
N ASN A 252 -29.90 32.75 10.86
CA ASN A 252 -30.99 33.36 10.13
C ASN A 252 -30.39 34.04 8.88
N SER A 253 -30.76 33.53 7.72
CA SER A 253 -30.55 34.16 6.41
C SER A 253 -31.59 35.23 6.19
#